data_9cbd555d49120b8a600cf8f6ff927a56
#
_entry.id   9cbd555d49120b8a600cf8f6ff927a56
#
_cell.length_a   1.000
_cell.length_b   1.000
_cell.length_c   1.000
_cell.angle_alpha   90.00
_cell.angle_beta   90.00
_cell.angle_gamma   90.00
#
_symmetry.space_group_name_H-M   'P 1'
#
loop_
_entity.id
_entity.type
_entity.pdbx_description
1 polymer ?
#
loop_
_entity_poly.entity_id
_entity_poly.type
_entity_poly.pdbx_seq_one_letter_code
_entity_poly.pdbx_strand_id
1 'polypeptide(L)'
;MMHRQASFIPAFFPEGVKAGQDYDFFYFPSYSTKDLGNPVLGGGTLFAITKDSKATREFLNYLGHPQSNEIWMAIDGSGFLNPNKLIDLSKHSSDTFRGLNQILLNATTFRFDGSDLMPGAIGAGSFWTGMVDYTSGKSAKEVADKIQASWDAIK
;
A
#
# COMPACT_ATOMS: atom_id res chain seq x y z
N MET A 1 -11.83 17.58 4.11
CA MET A 1 -11.30 17.13 2.78
C MET A 1 -11.40 15.61 2.73
N MET A 2 -11.73 15.02 1.59
CA MET A 2 -11.68 13.58 1.39
C MET A 2 -10.54 13.24 0.43
N HIS A 3 -9.75 12.22 0.76
CA HIS A 3 -8.62 11.78 -0.04
C HIS A 3 -8.67 10.25 -0.17
N ARG A 4 -8.54 9.73 -1.39
CA ARG A 4 -8.44 8.29 -1.63
C ARG A 4 -6.97 7.91 -1.74
N GLN A 5 -6.48 7.16 -0.76
CA GLN A 5 -5.09 6.69 -0.73
C GLN A 5 -4.99 5.44 0.17
N ALA A 6 -3.82 4.87 0.28
CA ALA A 6 -3.52 3.71 1.10
C ALA A 6 -3.10 4.08 2.54
N SER A 7 -2.89 3.07 3.37
CA SER A 7 -2.60 3.20 4.81
C SER A 7 -1.34 3.98 5.17
N PHE A 8 -0.44 4.21 4.22
CA PHE A 8 0.79 4.97 4.43
C PHE A 8 0.60 6.49 4.44
N ILE A 9 -0.56 7.00 4.02
CA ILE A 9 -0.76 8.45 3.86
C ILE A 9 -0.52 9.28 5.13
N PRO A 10 -0.78 8.75 6.35
CA PRO A 10 -0.51 9.51 7.58
C PRO A 10 0.95 9.88 7.79
N ALA A 11 1.89 9.17 7.18
CA ALA A 11 3.32 9.53 7.22
C ALA A 11 3.64 10.87 6.55
N PHE A 12 2.71 11.42 5.76
CA PHE A 12 2.83 12.70 5.06
C PHE A 12 2.03 13.82 5.73
N PHE A 13 1.35 13.53 6.83
CA PHE A 13 0.62 14.55 7.57
C PHE A 13 1.57 15.41 8.40
N PRO A 14 1.19 16.66 8.72
CA PRO A 14 1.96 17.47 9.65
C PRO A 14 2.11 16.79 11.02
N GLU A 15 3.20 17.13 11.71
CA GLU A 15 3.43 16.62 13.06
C GLU A 15 2.25 16.97 13.99
N GLY A 16 1.88 16.04 14.85
CA GLY A 16 0.79 16.21 15.82
C GLY A 16 -0.60 15.81 15.33
N VAL A 17 -0.77 15.50 14.03
CA VAL A 17 -2.05 15.00 13.50
C VAL A 17 -2.33 13.59 13.99
N LYS A 18 -3.50 13.38 14.59
CA LYS A 18 -3.86 12.14 15.29
C LYS A 18 -4.98 11.37 14.59
N ALA A 19 -4.77 10.06 14.43
CA ALA A 19 -5.79 9.15 13.96
C ALA A 19 -7.01 9.11 14.91
N GLY A 20 -8.21 9.08 14.36
CA GLY A 20 -9.46 9.06 15.10
C GLY A 20 -9.88 10.41 15.71
N GLN A 21 -9.04 11.46 15.60
CA GLN A 21 -9.34 12.82 16.05
C GLN A 21 -9.33 13.82 14.89
N ASP A 22 -8.22 13.89 14.16
CA ASP A 22 -8.02 14.85 13.07
C ASP A 22 -8.29 14.24 11.71
N TYR A 23 -8.17 12.93 11.59
CA TYR A 23 -8.53 12.16 10.41
C TYR A 23 -9.06 10.78 10.79
N ASP A 24 -9.87 10.24 9.92
CA ASP A 24 -10.34 8.86 9.97
C ASP A 24 -10.54 8.35 8.55
N PHE A 25 -10.99 7.11 8.39
CA PHE A 25 -11.20 6.49 7.10
C PHE A 25 -12.61 5.89 6.98
N PHE A 26 -13.01 5.64 5.75
CA PHE A 26 -14.16 4.79 5.44
C PHE A 26 -13.83 3.91 4.23
N TYR A 27 -14.41 2.71 4.22
CA TYR A 27 -14.30 1.84 3.05
C TYR A 27 -14.95 2.50 1.85
N PHE A 28 -14.30 2.43 0.68
CA PHE A 28 -14.81 3.09 -0.52
C PHE A 28 -16.21 2.54 -0.88
N PRO A 29 -17.23 3.38 -0.97
CA PRO A 29 -18.61 2.94 -1.18
C PRO A 29 -18.77 2.31 -2.56
N SER A 30 -19.60 1.27 -2.65
CA SER A 30 -20.01 0.70 -3.93
C SER A 30 -20.85 1.70 -4.73
N TYR A 31 -20.54 1.84 -6.00
CA TYR A 31 -21.35 2.61 -6.95
C TYR A 31 -22.23 1.72 -7.84
N SER A 32 -22.17 0.41 -7.60
CA SER A 32 -22.87 -0.61 -8.38
C SER A 32 -23.90 -1.33 -7.52
N THR A 33 -25.02 -1.73 -8.12
CA THR A 33 -26.00 -2.63 -7.51
C THR A 33 -25.54 -4.09 -7.48
N LYS A 34 -24.44 -4.41 -8.18
CA LYS A 34 -23.85 -5.75 -8.13
C LYS A 34 -23.11 -5.95 -6.81
N ASP A 35 -23.31 -7.10 -6.22
CA ASP A 35 -22.45 -7.53 -5.12
C ASP A 35 -21.04 -7.83 -5.65
N LEU A 36 -20.11 -6.98 -5.28
CA LEU A 36 -18.69 -7.11 -5.62
C LEU A 36 -17.89 -7.76 -4.48
N GLY A 37 -18.55 -8.14 -3.38
CA GLY A 37 -17.90 -8.55 -2.14
C GLY A 37 -17.15 -7.37 -1.50
N ASN A 38 -16.03 -7.69 -0.84
CA ASN A 38 -15.16 -6.71 -0.18
C ASN A 38 -13.80 -6.63 -0.87
N PRO A 39 -13.70 -6.05 -2.09
CA PRO A 39 -12.43 -5.92 -2.78
C PRO A 39 -11.54 -4.85 -2.14
N VAL A 40 -10.25 -5.11 -2.02
CA VAL A 40 -9.24 -4.11 -1.64
C VAL A 40 -8.20 -3.95 -2.74
N LEU A 41 -7.72 -2.72 -2.91
CA LEU A 41 -6.57 -2.39 -3.73
C LEU A 41 -5.41 -2.07 -2.81
N GLY A 42 -4.24 -2.63 -3.08
CA GLY A 42 -3.05 -2.35 -2.29
C GLY A 42 -1.77 -2.83 -2.96
N GLY A 43 -0.66 -2.42 -2.39
CA GLY A 43 0.67 -2.96 -2.66
C GLY A 43 1.16 -3.77 -1.47
N GLY A 44 2.39 -4.24 -1.54
CA GLY A 44 3.00 -4.99 -0.45
C GLY A 44 4.51 -4.95 -0.50
N THR A 45 5.12 -4.93 0.68
CA THR A 45 6.55 -5.15 0.82
C THR A 45 6.83 -6.65 0.71
N LEU A 46 7.65 -7.02 -0.26
CA LEU A 46 8.03 -8.40 -0.52
C LEU A 46 9.47 -8.65 -0.07
N PHE A 47 9.68 -9.77 0.59
CA PHE A 47 11.02 -10.24 0.96
C PHE A 47 11.39 -11.45 0.10
N ALA A 48 12.58 -11.42 -0.49
CA ALA A 48 13.08 -12.49 -1.32
C ALA A 48 14.45 -12.98 -0.81
N ILE A 49 14.67 -14.30 -0.87
CA ILE A 49 15.97 -14.90 -0.58
C ILE A 49 16.88 -14.72 -1.80
N THR A 50 17.96 -13.96 -1.65
CA THR A 50 19.02 -13.81 -2.67
C THR A 50 20.20 -14.77 -2.42
N LYS A 51 20.41 -15.17 -1.16
CA LYS A 51 21.38 -16.17 -0.78
C LYS A 51 20.75 -17.16 0.19
N ASP A 52 20.61 -18.39 -0.25
CA ASP A 52 20.03 -19.45 0.57
C ASP A 52 21.00 -19.90 1.66
N SER A 53 20.56 -19.78 2.91
CA SER A 53 21.26 -20.27 4.10
C SER A 53 20.25 -20.60 5.20
N LYS A 54 20.68 -21.38 6.19
CA LYS A 54 19.84 -21.66 7.36
C LYS A 54 19.42 -20.38 8.07
N ALA A 55 20.35 -19.43 8.26
CA ALA A 55 20.04 -18.16 8.91
C ALA A 55 19.03 -17.33 8.13
N THR A 56 19.14 -17.27 6.80
CA THR A 56 18.18 -16.54 5.96
C THR A 56 16.79 -17.16 6.03
N ARG A 57 16.69 -18.48 5.98
CA ARG A 57 15.40 -19.18 6.09
C ARG A 57 14.74 -18.94 7.47
N GLU A 58 15.51 -19.04 8.56
CA GLU A 58 15.02 -18.77 9.92
C GLU A 58 14.56 -17.33 10.07
N PHE A 59 15.30 -16.37 9.51
CA PHE A 59 14.91 -14.96 9.52
C PHE A 59 13.59 -14.71 8.77
N LEU A 60 13.44 -15.27 7.57
CA LEU A 60 12.17 -15.13 6.82
C LEU A 60 11.01 -15.83 7.54
N ASN A 61 11.26 -16.99 8.13
CA ASN A 61 10.27 -17.67 8.94
C ASN A 61 9.83 -16.79 10.12
N TYR A 62 10.77 -16.16 10.83
CA TYR A 62 10.47 -15.21 11.89
C TYR A 62 9.64 -14.01 11.38
N LEU A 63 9.97 -13.45 10.22
CA LEU A 63 9.20 -12.35 9.63
C LEU A 63 7.75 -12.74 9.30
N GLY A 64 7.48 -14.01 9.03
CA GLY A 64 6.13 -14.56 8.82
C GLY A 64 5.32 -14.76 10.11
N HIS A 65 5.95 -14.74 11.28
CA HIS A 65 5.27 -14.93 12.54
C HIS A 65 4.47 -13.70 13.00
N PRO A 66 3.33 -13.90 13.71
CA PRO A 66 2.55 -12.78 14.26
C PRO A 66 3.39 -11.83 15.11
N GLN A 67 4.25 -12.34 15.98
CA GLN A 67 5.06 -11.54 16.91
C GLN A 67 5.95 -10.52 16.23
N SER A 68 6.61 -10.89 15.13
CA SER A 68 7.45 -9.94 14.37
C SER A 68 6.61 -8.84 13.72
N ASN A 69 5.44 -9.18 13.25
CA ASN A 69 4.53 -8.27 12.59
C ASN A 69 3.85 -7.31 13.59
N GLU A 70 3.53 -7.78 14.79
CA GLU A 70 2.95 -6.97 15.85
C GLU A 70 3.88 -5.84 16.32
N ILE A 71 5.20 -6.04 16.22
CA ILE A 71 6.19 -4.98 16.48
C ILE A 71 5.99 -3.80 15.53
N TRP A 72 5.78 -4.06 14.25
CA TRP A 72 5.53 -3.02 13.25
C TRP A 72 4.17 -2.35 13.42
N MET A 73 3.14 -3.12 13.78
CA MET A 73 1.78 -2.63 14.02
C MET A 73 1.72 -1.67 15.22
N ALA A 74 2.58 -1.86 16.21
CA ALA A 74 2.65 -1.03 17.41
C ALA A 74 3.32 0.34 17.18
N ILE A 75 4.03 0.52 16.06
CA ILE A 75 4.70 1.79 15.73
C ILE A 75 3.65 2.78 15.25
N ASP A 76 3.51 3.89 15.96
CA ASP A 76 2.58 4.95 15.59
C ASP A 76 2.92 5.57 14.22
N GLY A 77 1.90 5.79 13.42
CA GLY A 77 2.06 6.34 12.07
C GLY A 77 2.77 5.43 11.06
N SER A 78 3.08 4.17 11.42
CA SER A 78 3.78 3.24 10.52
C SER A 78 3.03 2.96 9.22
N GLY A 79 1.71 3.07 9.22
CA GLY A 79 0.85 2.69 8.09
C GLY A 79 0.85 1.19 7.77
N PHE A 80 1.54 0.39 8.58
CA PHE A 80 1.71 -1.04 8.34
C PHE A 80 0.43 -1.82 8.65
N LEU A 81 -0.08 -2.52 7.64
CA LEU A 81 -1.17 -3.48 7.77
C LEU A 81 -0.65 -4.89 7.53
N ASN A 82 -1.12 -5.83 8.32
CA ASN A 82 -0.61 -7.19 8.27
C ASN A 82 -1.61 -8.15 7.61
N PRO A 83 -1.20 -8.92 6.59
CA PRO A 83 -2.06 -9.92 5.97
C PRO A 83 -2.19 -11.23 6.79
N ASN A 84 -1.40 -11.43 7.85
CA ASN A 84 -1.45 -12.63 8.65
C ASN A 84 -2.73 -12.65 9.51
N LYS A 85 -3.56 -13.68 9.33
CA LYS A 85 -4.84 -13.83 10.05
C LYS A 85 -4.71 -14.20 11.52
N LEU A 86 -3.51 -14.51 11.98
CA LEU A 86 -3.23 -14.92 13.36
C LEU A 86 -2.74 -13.76 14.26
N ILE A 87 -2.67 -12.56 13.73
CA ILE A 87 -2.25 -11.38 14.50
C ILE A 87 -3.28 -10.97 15.55
N ASP A 88 -2.79 -10.39 16.64
CA ASP A 88 -3.63 -9.69 17.60
C ASP A 88 -3.84 -8.23 17.15
N LEU A 89 -5.04 -7.95 16.62
CA LEU A 89 -5.40 -6.61 16.15
C LEU A 89 -5.33 -5.54 17.25
N SER A 90 -5.37 -5.92 18.54
CA SER A 90 -5.24 -4.96 19.64
C SER A 90 -3.85 -4.34 19.74
N LYS A 91 -2.86 -4.90 19.03
CA LYS A 91 -1.48 -4.37 18.96
C LYS A 91 -1.31 -3.18 18.04
N HIS A 92 -2.31 -2.83 17.23
CA HIS A 92 -2.26 -1.59 16.46
C HIS A 92 -2.22 -0.35 17.34
N SER A 93 -1.44 0.64 16.95
CA SER A 93 -1.24 1.90 17.68
C SER A 93 -2.53 2.74 17.78
N SER A 94 -3.53 2.51 16.92
CA SER A 94 -4.81 3.21 16.96
C SER A 94 -5.98 2.35 16.47
N ASP A 95 -7.20 2.76 16.83
CA ASP A 95 -8.44 2.12 16.36
C ASP A 95 -8.62 2.30 14.84
N THR A 96 -8.16 3.40 14.29
CA THR A 96 -8.14 3.66 12.84
C THR A 96 -7.33 2.59 12.10
N PHE A 97 -6.10 2.31 12.54
CA PHE A 97 -5.28 1.26 11.92
C PHE A 97 -5.80 -0.14 12.17
N ARG A 98 -6.38 -0.38 13.35
CA ARG A 98 -7.09 -1.65 13.63
C ARG A 98 -8.22 -1.88 12.64
N GLY A 99 -9.04 -0.87 12.39
CA GLY A 99 -10.14 -0.91 11.44
C GLY A 99 -9.68 -1.13 10.00
N LEU A 100 -8.61 -0.43 9.57
CA LEU A 100 -8.00 -0.63 8.24
C LEU A 100 -7.48 -2.06 8.07
N ASN A 101 -6.81 -2.61 9.09
CA ASN A 101 -6.33 -3.99 9.02
C ASN A 101 -7.49 -5.00 9.00
N GLN A 102 -8.56 -4.73 9.72
CA GLN A 102 -9.76 -5.57 9.67
C GLN A 102 -10.38 -5.62 8.26
N ILE A 103 -10.39 -4.50 7.54
CA ILE A 103 -10.82 -4.45 6.12
C ILE A 103 -9.92 -5.35 5.28
N LEU A 104 -8.60 -5.30 5.45
CA LEU A 104 -7.66 -6.15 4.73
C LEU A 104 -7.91 -7.64 5.00
N LEU A 105 -8.09 -8.03 6.26
CA LEU A 105 -8.31 -9.42 6.65
C LEU A 105 -9.67 -9.97 6.17
N ASN A 106 -10.67 -9.11 6.04
CA ASN A 106 -12.01 -9.44 5.55
C ASN A 106 -12.13 -9.34 4.03
N ALA A 107 -11.07 -8.95 3.34
CA ALA A 107 -11.10 -8.80 1.89
C ALA A 107 -11.44 -10.12 1.20
N THR A 108 -12.41 -10.08 0.30
CA THR A 108 -12.77 -11.23 -0.56
C THR A 108 -11.91 -11.28 -1.82
N THR A 109 -11.36 -10.13 -2.21
CA THR A 109 -10.48 -9.99 -3.38
C THR A 109 -9.41 -8.95 -3.07
N PHE A 110 -8.15 -9.31 -3.27
CA PHE A 110 -7.04 -8.37 -3.25
C PHE A 110 -6.61 -8.05 -4.68
N ARG A 111 -6.59 -6.77 -5.02
CA ARG A 111 -6.06 -6.27 -6.28
C ARG A 111 -4.72 -5.60 -6.02
N PHE A 112 -3.67 -6.16 -6.60
CA PHE A 112 -2.35 -5.55 -6.51
C PHE A 112 -2.32 -4.26 -7.36
N ASP A 113 -1.64 -3.22 -6.87
CA ASP A 113 -1.55 -1.94 -7.57
C ASP A 113 -0.90 -2.13 -8.94
N GLY A 114 -1.56 -1.59 -9.98
CA GLY A 114 -1.09 -1.74 -11.35
C GLY A 114 0.25 -1.05 -11.61
N SER A 115 0.53 0.05 -10.93
CA SER A 115 1.81 0.75 -11.07
C SER A 115 2.98 -0.05 -10.51
N ASP A 116 2.76 -0.80 -9.43
CA ASP A 116 3.75 -1.69 -8.83
C ASP A 116 4.04 -2.95 -9.69
N LEU A 117 3.10 -3.29 -10.58
CA LEU A 117 3.26 -4.39 -11.53
C LEU A 117 3.96 -3.99 -12.84
N MET A 118 4.18 -2.70 -13.06
CA MET A 118 4.91 -2.22 -14.23
C MET A 118 6.41 -2.56 -14.12
N PRO A 119 7.10 -2.79 -15.24
CA PRO A 119 8.56 -2.83 -15.24
C PRO A 119 9.15 -1.59 -14.55
N GLY A 120 10.22 -1.75 -13.78
CA GLY A 120 10.81 -0.67 -12.97
C GLY A 120 11.13 0.60 -13.78
N ALA A 121 11.58 0.45 -15.04
CA ALA A 121 11.84 1.57 -15.94
C ALA A 121 10.57 2.38 -16.27
N ILE A 122 9.40 1.77 -16.17
CA ILE A 122 8.12 2.42 -16.40
C ILE A 122 7.51 2.88 -15.07
N GLY A 123 7.18 1.97 -14.16
CA GLY A 123 6.46 2.28 -12.91
C GLY A 123 7.20 3.29 -12.04
N ALA A 124 8.40 2.95 -11.59
CA ALA A 124 9.27 3.83 -10.79
C ALA A 124 10.00 4.89 -11.64
N GLY A 125 10.09 4.69 -12.94
CA GLY A 125 10.76 5.59 -13.90
C GLY A 125 9.80 6.56 -14.57
N SER A 126 9.47 6.30 -15.83
CA SER A 126 8.77 7.27 -16.70
C SER A 126 7.34 7.59 -16.23
N PHE A 127 6.62 6.62 -15.63
CA PHE A 127 5.28 6.87 -15.08
C PHE A 127 5.34 7.81 -13.87
N TRP A 128 6.20 7.50 -12.88
CA TRP A 128 6.36 8.35 -11.70
C TRP A 128 6.79 9.77 -12.07
N THR A 129 7.85 9.92 -12.86
CA THR A 129 8.34 11.24 -13.31
C THR A 129 7.29 11.97 -14.16
N GLY A 130 6.52 11.24 -14.95
CA GLY A 130 5.43 11.80 -15.74
C GLY A 130 4.32 12.39 -14.87
N MET A 131 3.96 11.74 -13.76
CA MET A 131 2.97 12.29 -12.82
C MET A 131 3.46 13.56 -12.14
N VAL A 132 4.74 13.61 -11.77
CA VAL A 132 5.37 14.83 -11.23
C VAL A 132 5.39 15.94 -12.29
N ASP A 133 5.75 15.62 -13.50
CA ASP A 133 5.74 16.55 -14.64
C ASP A 133 4.33 17.12 -14.90
N TYR A 134 3.30 16.26 -14.85
CA TYR A 134 1.90 16.68 -15.01
C TYR A 134 1.44 17.64 -13.90
N THR A 135 1.74 17.33 -12.66
CA THR A 135 1.40 18.21 -11.53
C THR A 135 2.19 19.51 -11.55
N SER A 136 3.32 19.55 -12.25
CA SER A 136 4.15 20.74 -12.47
C SER A 136 3.73 21.56 -13.70
N GLY A 137 2.63 21.17 -14.37
CA GLY A 137 2.01 21.95 -15.46
C GLY A 137 2.27 21.46 -16.89
N LYS A 138 2.93 20.31 -17.09
CA LYS A 138 3.01 19.70 -18.42
C LYS A 138 1.65 19.16 -18.85
N SER A 139 1.39 19.13 -20.14
CA SER A 139 0.14 18.61 -20.68
C SER A 139 0.03 17.11 -20.49
N ALA A 140 -1.20 16.60 -20.28
CA ALA A 140 -1.46 15.17 -20.18
C ALA A 140 -0.97 14.41 -21.44
N LYS A 141 -1.11 15.03 -22.63
CA LYS A 141 -0.64 14.42 -23.87
C LYS A 141 0.88 14.25 -23.89
N GLU A 142 1.63 15.30 -23.56
CA GLU A 142 3.11 15.24 -23.52
C GLU A 142 3.61 14.17 -22.56
N VAL A 143 2.99 14.08 -21.37
CA VAL A 143 3.33 13.10 -20.36
C VAL A 143 3.00 11.68 -20.84
N ALA A 144 1.81 11.48 -21.41
CA ALA A 144 1.40 10.17 -21.94
C ALA A 144 2.30 9.71 -23.08
N ASP A 145 2.64 10.59 -24.03
CA ASP A 145 3.53 10.28 -25.15
C ASP A 145 4.92 9.84 -24.64
N LYS A 146 5.46 10.53 -23.62
CA LYS A 146 6.75 10.18 -23.00
C LYS A 146 6.71 8.81 -22.33
N ILE A 147 5.64 8.51 -21.59
CA ILE A 147 5.46 7.20 -20.94
C ILE A 147 5.34 6.11 -22.00
N GLN A 148 4.55 6.35 -23.08
CA GLN A 148 4.40 5.41 -24.18
C GLN A 148 5.74 5.13 -24.88
N ALA A 149 6.54 6.16 -25.15
CA ALA A 149 7.87 6.00 -25.74
C ALA A 149 8.79 5.11 -24.87
N SER A 150 8.68 5.23 -23.54
CA SER A 150 9.42 4.36 -22.61
C SER A 150 8.95 2.90 -22.68
N TRP A 151 7.64 2.66 -22.84
CA TRP A 151 7.10 1.32 -23.07
C TRP A 151 7.62 0.71 -24.36
N ASP A 152 7.66 1.51 -25.43
CA ASP A 152 8.10 1.04 -26.75
C ASP A 152 9.60 0.68 -26.75
N ALA A 153 10.38 1.37 -25.93
CA ALA A 153 11.82 1.13 -25.82
C ALA A 153 12.19 -0.16 -25.06
N ILE A 154 11.26 -0.77 -24.30
CA ILE A 154 11.51 -2.02 -23.53
C ILE A 154 10.82 -3.25 -24.13
N LYS A 155 10.12 -3.12 -25.23
CA LYS A 155 9.57 -4.24 -26.03
C LYS A 155 10.65 -4.86 -26.89
#